data_8b29d817a30fe1adbb573737ad2dcb16
#
_entry.id   8b29d817a30fe1adbb573737ad2dcb16
#
_cell.length_a   1.000
_cell.length_b   1.000
_cell.length_c   1.000
_cell.angle_alpha   90.00
_cell.angle_beta   90.00
_cell.angle_gamma   90.00
#
_symmetry.space_group_name_H-M   'P 1'
#
loop_
_entity.id
_entity.type
_entity.pdbx_description
1 polymer ?
#
loop_
_entity_poly.entity_id
_entity_poly.type
_entity_poly.pdbx_seq_one_letter_code
_entity_poly.pdbx_strand_id
1 'polypeptide(L)'
;MDEKKRIPVAEADGWIPVQEGLPKKSDYYLVTRGRKRITTMLYFTRGKWWSDSLCQDRWPDYMILAWQPRPKPYMGGADEFIPSISVDDAIEALREVKTAMQHYTSIMNKVWNTDVSADKDFQREFNHFYRIRRNEEWRKKFYRIFEDTKQKTAPDFAEVLEELYAQTGNVEASFASKMVATLNPNKPIWDSMVLSVLLMKPETKNGKATVSSVISCYNDIDRWY
;
A
#
# COMPACT_ATOMS: atom_id res chain seq x y z
N MET A 1 18.75 21.60 50.38
CA MET A 1 17.96 20.41 49.94
C MET A 1 16.93 20.92 48.96
N ASP A 2 17.24 20.86 47.67
CA ASP A 2 16.33 21.35 46.62
C ASP A 2 15.28 20.28 46.36
N GLU A 3 14.07 20.53 46.76
CA GLU A 3 12.88 19.84 46.29
C GLU A 3 12.74 20.11 44.79
N LYS A 4 13.19 19.19 43.95
CA LYS A 4 12.84 19.20 42.55
C LYS A 4 11.32 19.08 42.43
N LYS A 5 10.65 20.21 42.21
CA LYS A 5 9.25 20.29 41.82
C LYS A 5 9.01 19.27 40.69
N ARG A 6 8.40 18.13 41.01
CA ARG A 6 7.80 17.27 40.02
C ARG A 6 6.71 18.04 39.32
N ILE A 7 6.92 18.33 38.06
CA ILE A 7 5.86 18.87 37.20
C ILE A 7 4.77 17.76 37.15
N PRO A 8 3.52 18.08 37.49
CA PRO A 8 2.45 17.10 37.33
C PRO A 8 2.30 16.74 35.86
N VAL A 9 2.55 15.48 35.49
CA VAL A 9 2.45 14.95 34.12
C VAL A 9 0.98 14.66 33.73
N ALA A 10 0.01 15.25 34.40
CA ALA A 10 -1.39 14.91 34.34
C ALA A 10 -2.26 15.80 33.44
N GLU A 11 -1.70 16.45 32.43
CA GLU A 11 -2.49 17.13 31.40
C GLU A 11 -1.87 16.97 29.99
N ALA A 12 -1.14 15.92 29.77
CA ALA A 12 -0.58 15.64 28.45
C ALA A 12 -1.54 14.71 27.70
N ASP A 13 -2.38 15.27 26.85
CA ASP A 13 -2.96 14.68 25.60
C ASP A 13 -3.14 13.13 25.55
N GLY A 14 -3.42 12.47 26.70
CA GLY A 14 -3.63 11.01 26.78
C GLY A 14 -2.35 10.15 26.66
N TRP A 15 -1.15 10.75 26.68
CA TRP A 15 0.10 10.01 26.68
C TRP A 15 0.45 9.44 28.06
N ILE A 16 0.83 8.18 28.10
CA ILE A 16 1.22 7.46 29.32
C ILE A 16 2.75 7.22 29.24
N PRO A 17 3.56 7.82 30.11
CA PRO A 17 4.98 7.53 30.22
C PRO A 17 5.21 6.05 30.51
N VAL A 18 6.18 5.41 29.86
CA VAL A 18 6.46 3.97 30.08
C VAL A 18 6.89 3.66 31.53
N GLN A 19 7.40 4.67 32.25
CA GLN A 19 7.74 4.56 33.67
C GLN A 19 6.52 4.47 34.60
N GLU A 20 5.37 4.93 34.14
CA GLU A 20 4.09 4.88 34.88
C GLU A 20 3.31 3.58 34.60
N GLY A 21 3.64 2.90 33.50
CA GLY A 21 3.06 1.62 33.15
C GLY A 21 3.16 1.27 31.69
N LEU A 22 2.97 0.00 31.42
CA LEU A 22 2.93 -0.57 30.08
C LEU A 22 1.50 -0.96 29.70
N PRO A 23 1.19 -1.10 28.39
CA PRO A 23 -0.12 -1.58 27.96
C PRO A 23 -0.47 -2.94 28.58
N LYS A 24 -1.75 -3.09 28.96
CA LYS A 24 -2.26 -4.34 29.54
C LYS A 24 -2.71 -5.35 28.49
N LYS A 25 -2.92 -4.92 27.26
CA LYS A 25 -3.41 -5.76 26.14
C LYS A 25 -2.41 -5.75 25.00
N SER A 26 -2.36 -6.86 24.27
CA SER A 26 -1.62 -6.91 23.01
C SER A 26 -2.42 -6.17 21.94
N ASP A 27 -1.85 -5.09 21.41
CA ASP A 27 -2.45 -4.26 20.35
C ASP A 27 -1.39 -3.31 19.77
N TYR A 28 -1.78 -2.56 18.76
CA TYR A 28 -1.02 -1.42 18.25
C TYR A 28 -1.27 -0.18 19.10
N TYR A 29 -0.21 0.53 19.42
CA TYR A 29 -0.23 1.76 20.20
C TYR A 29 0.56 2.86 19.49
N LEU A 30 0.13 4.09 19.61
CA LEU A 30 1.00 5.23 19.30
C LEU A 30 2.09 5.30 20.37
N VAL A 31 3.33 5.49 19.96
CA VAL A 31 4.47 5.63 20.86
C VAL A 31 5.32 6.83 20.47
N THR A 32 5.81 7.56 21.47
CA THR A 32 6.84 8.56 21.28
C THR A 32 8.18 7.93 21.63
N ARG A 33 9.16 8.03 20.71
CA ARG A 33 10.44 7.36 20.85
C ARG A 33 11.63 8.26 20.52
N GLY A 34 12.77 7.92 21.14
CA GLY A 34 14.06 8.54 20.88
C GLY A 34 14.18 10.00 21.31
N ARG A 35 15.41 10.53 21.24
CA ARG A 35 15.70 11.92 21.66
C ARG A 35 14.93 12.97 20.84
N LYS A 36 14.61 12.67 19.59
CA LYS A 36 13.84 13.57 18.69
C LYS A 36 12.33 13.51 18.91
N ARG A 37 11.85 12.73 19.86
CA ARG A 37 10.42 12.54 20.17
C ARG A 37 9.56 12.24 18.95
N ILE A 38 9.99 11.27 18.16
CA ILE A 38 9.26 10.86 16.96
C ILE A 38 8.07 10.00 17.41
N THR A 39 6.88 10.35 16.94
CA THR A 39 5.68 9.52 17.11
C THR A 39 5.60 8.48 16.01
N THR A 40 5.35 7.23 16.39
CA THR A 40 5.17 6.11 15.47
C THR A 40 4.15 5.13 16.07
N MET A 41 3.68 4.18 15.28
CA MET A 41 2.83 3.10 15.75
C MET A 41 3.66 1.84 15.93
N LEU A 42 3.57 1.20 17.09
CA LEU A 42 4.23 -0.08 17.39
C LEU A 42 3.22 -1.08 17.96
N TYR A 43 3.48 -2.36 17.72
CA TYR A 43 2.72 -3.46 18.31
C TYR A 43 3.31 -3.83 19.66
N PHE A 44 2.46 -3.92 20.68
CA PHE A 44 2.85 -4.35 22.01
C PHE A 44 2.28 -5.73 22.31
N THR A 45 3.13 -6.65 22.70
CA THR A 45 2.71 -7.97 23.19
C THR A 45 3.75 -8.57 24.15
N ARG A 46 3.31 -9.34 25.14
CA ARG A 46 4.16 -10.03 26.11
C ARG A 46 5.20 -9.12 26.77
N GLY A 47 4.82 -7.88 27.08
CA GLY A 47 5.71 -6.89 27.70
C GLY A 47 6.79 -6.31 26.78
N LYS A 48 6.68 -6.45 25.47
CA LYS A 48 7.67 -6.05 24.47
C LYS A 48 7.02 -5.22 23.34
N TRP A 49 7.83 -4.33 22.76
CA TRP A 49 7.46 -3.51 21.62
C TRP A 49 8.05 -4.06 20.33
N TRP A 50 7.25 -4.13 19.28
CA TRP A 50 7.58 -4.69 17.98
C TRP A 50 7.16 -3.77 16.85
N SER A 51 7.85 -3.83 15.71
CA SER A 51 7.47 -3.05 14.53
C SER A 51 6.08 -3.41 14.01
N ASP A 52 5.71 -4.68 14.15
CA ASP A 52 4.45 -5.24 13.66
C ASP A 52 3.95 -6.41 14.52
N SER A 53 2.76 -6.92 14.19
CA SER A 53 2.13 -8.05 14.87
C SER A 53 2.80 -9.42 14.60
N LEU A 54 3.70 -9.50 13.62
CA LEU A 54 4.49 -10.70 13.32
C LEU A 54 5.69 -10.85 14.28
N CYS A 55 5.97 -9.82 15.08
CA CYS A 55 7.02 -9.79 16.09
C CYS A 55 8.42 -10.07 15.52
N GLN A 56 8.70 -9.59 14.31
CA GLN A 56 9.99 -9.81 13.64
C GLN A 56 11.06 -8.86 14.16
N ASP A 57 10.75 -7.55 14.24
CA ASP A 57 11.69 -6.53 14.69
C ASP A 57 11.30 -5.95 16.04
N ARG A 58 12.09 -6.29 17.07
CA ARG A 58 11.88 -5.80 18.42
C ARG A 58 12.47 -4.41 18.61
N TRP A 59 11.66 -3.50 19.17
CA TRP A 59 12.12 -2.20 19.62
C TRP A 59 12.68 -2.27 21.05
N PRO A 60 13.88 -1.71 21.29
CA PRO A 60 14.44 -1.63 22.65
C PRO A 60 13.57 -0.76 23.55
N ASP A 61 13.26 -1.28 24.75
CA ASP A 61 12.35 -0.64 25.71
C ASP A 61 12.84 0.77 26.11
N TYR A 62 14.16 0.98 26.19
CA TYR A 62 14.78 2.28 26.54
C TYR A 62 14.58 3.37 25.49
N MET A 63 14.16 3.03 24.29
CA MET A 63 13.85 3.98 23.23
C MET A 63 12.43 4.51 23.30
N ILE A 64 11.54 3.85 24.02
CA ILE A 64 10.13 4.25 24.12
C ILE A 64 9.99 5.17 25.35
N LEU A 65 9.46 6.38 25.12
CA LEU A 65 9.30 7.39 26.18
C LEU A 65 7.89 7.38 26.77
N ALA A 66 6.88 7.31 25.89
CA ALA A 66 5.49 7.30 26.27
C ALA A 66 4.68 6.55 25.20
N TRP A 67 3.48 6.12 25.57
CA TRP A 67 2.54 5.45 24.69
C TRP A 67 1.11 5.97 24.95
N GLN A 68 0.24 5.76 23.98
CA GLN A 68 -1.20 5.94 24.14
C GLN A 68 -1.96 4.92 23.27
N PRO A 69 -3.20 4.55 23.64
CA PRO A 69 -4.06 3.77 22.77
C PRO A 69 -4.23 4.46 21.42
N ARG A 70 -4.39 3.67 20.36
CA ARG A 70 -4.79 4.26 19.09
C ARG A 70 -6.06 5.08 19.27
N PRO A 71 -6.13 6.29 18.71
CA PRO A 71 -7.39 7.01 18.66
C PRO A 71 -8.41 6.12 17.96
N LYS A 72 -9.64 6.12 18.45
CA LYS A 72 -10.72 5.47 17.70
C LYS A 72 -10.75 6.08 16.29
N PRO A 73 -11.03 5.27 15.26
CA PRO A 73 -11.29 5.82 13.94
C PRO A 73 -12.33 6.94 14.09
N TYR A 74 -12.14 8.01 13.36
CA TYR A 74 -13.16 9.07 13.32
C TYR A 74 -14.48 8.43 12.87
N MET A 75 -15.43 8.41 13.78
CA MET A 75 -16.77 7.87 13.57
C MET A 75 -17.77 9.00 13.42
N GLY A 76 -17.33 10.16 12.92
CA GLY A 76 -18.24 11.24 12.56
C GLY A 76 -19.37 10.68 11.72
N GLY A 77 -20.59 11.18 11.94
CA GLY A 77 -21.76 10.68 11.23
C GLY A 77 -21.48 10.59 9.73
N ALA A 78 -21.95 9.53 9.11
CA ALA A 78 -21.78 9.31 7.68
C ALA A 78 -22.22 10.52 6.84
N ASP A 79 -23.00 11.41 7.43
CA ASP A 79 -23.51 12.64 6.82
C ASP A 79 -22.58 13.87 6.99
N GLU A 80 -21.57 13.83 7.90
CA GLU A 80 -20.70 15.00 8.16
C GLU A 80 -19.37 14.97 7.45
N PHE A 81 -18.95 13.86 6.85
CA PHE A 81 -17.67 13.75 6.15
C PHE A 81 -17.79 13.34 4.68
N ILE A 82 -18.82 13.78 4.03
CA ILE A 82 -18.71 14.05 2.60
C ILE A 82 -18.10 15.45 2.55
N PRO A 83 -16.81 15.62 2.18
CA PRO A 83 -16.35 16.96 1.85
C PRO A 83 -17.37 17.48 0.86
N SER A 84 -18.00 18.59 1.17
CA SER A 84 -18.91 19.26 0.22
C SER A 84 -18.05 19.75 -0.94
N ILE A 85 -17.68 18.81 -1.82
CA ILE A 85 -17.08 19.18 -3.10
C ILE A 85 -18.18 19.96 -3.79
N SER A 86 -17.91 21.22 -4.09
CA SER A 86 -18.85 22.02 -4.85
C SER A 86 -19.12 21.31 -6.19
N VAL A 87 -20.29 21.47 -6.74
CA VAL A 87 -20.60 20.90 -8.07
C VAL A 87 -19.58 21.37 -9.11
N ASP A 88 -19.11 22.60 -8.99
CA ASP A 88 -18.11 23.17 -9.91
C ASP A 88 -16.74 22.50 -9.75
N ASP A 89 -16.28 22.24 -8.52
CA ASP A 89 -15.03 21.51 -8.27
C ASP A 89 -15.13 20.06 -8.76
N ALA A 90 -16.29 19.42 -8.57
CA ALA A 90 -16.52 18.07 -9.09
C ALA A 90 -16.50 18.02 -10.62
N ILE A 91 -17.13 19.01 -11.27
CA ILE A 91 -17.12 19.13 -12.75
C ILE A 91 -15.69 19.36 -13.25
N GLU A 92 -14.92 20.22 -12.60
CA GLU A 92 -13.53 20.49 -13.01
C GLU A 92 -12.65 19.23 -12.84
N ALA A 93 -12.76 18.53 -11.70
CA ALA A 93 -12.06 17.26 -11.48
C ALA A 93 -12.45 16.21 -12.54
N LEU A 94 -13.74 16.12 -12.90
CA LEU A 94 -14.20 15.22 -13.96
C LEU A 94 -13.64 15.60 -15.34
N ARG A 95 -13.46 16.89 -15.61
CA ARG A 95 -12.83 17.34 -16.87
C ARG A 95 -11.36 16.94 -16.95
N GLU A 96 -10.61 17.08 -15.85
CA GLU A 96 -9.20 16.67 -15.79
C GLU A 96 -9.02 15.17 -16.04
N VAL A 97 -9.91 14.33 -15.48
CA VAL A 97 -9.79 12.87 -15.63
C VAL A 97 -10.49 12.31 -16.86
N LYS A 98 -11.27 13.12 -17.59
CA LYS A 98 -12.09 12.66 -18.72
C LYS A 98 -11.29 11.86 -19.74
N THR A 99 -10.14 12.35 -20.16
CA THR A 99 -9.28 11.68 -21.15
C THR A 99 -8.74 10.38 -20.60
N ALA A 100 -8.31 10.36 -19.33
CA ALA A 100 -7.83 9.15 -18.68
C ALA A 100 -8.95 8.09 -18.56
N MET A 101 -10.17 8.51 -18.23
CA MET A 101 -11.35 7.64 -18.17
C MET A 101 -11.71 7.05 -19.54
N GLN A 102 -11.58 7.84 -20.62
CA GLN A 102 -11.81 7.36 -21.98
C GLN A 102 -10.79 6.26 -22.36
N HIS A 103 -9.51 6.48 -22.08
CA HIS A 103 -8.48 5.45 -22.30
C HIS A 103 -8.71 4.21 -21.46
N TYR A 104 -9.02 4.37 -20.16
CA TYR A 104 -9.34 3.26 -19.28
C TYR A 104 -10.52 2.43 -19.83
N THR A 105 -11.62 3.08 -20.15
CA THR A 105 -12.81 2.41 -20.71
C THR A 105 -12.51 1.73 -22.03
N SER A 106 -11.70 2.34 -22.90
CA SER A 106 -11.26 1.73 -24.15
C SER A 106 -10.46 0.45 -23.91
N ILE A 107 -9.48 0.49 -23.01
CA ILE A 107 -8.66 -0.67 -22.63
C ILE A 107 -9.54 -1.80 -22.09
N MET A 108 -10.44 -1.47 -21.14
CA MET A 108 -11.32 -2.46 -20.49
C MET A 108 -12.28 -3.11 -21.48
N ASN A 109 -12.76 -2.38 -22.48
CA ASN A 109 -13.63 -2.91 -23.53
C ASN A 109 -12.88 -3.78 -24.55
N LYS A 110 -11.62 -3.45 -24.83
CA LYS A 110 -10.80 -4.14 -25.83
C LYS A 110 -10.15 -5.40 -25.30
N VAL A 111 -9.72 -5.44 -24.05
CA VAL A 111 -8.88 -6.49 -23.49
C VAL A 111 -9.44 -7.90 -23.73
N TRP A 112 -10.77 -8.06 -23.65
CA TRP A 112 -11.43 -9.35 -23.84
C TRP A 112 -11.78 -9.66 -25.29
N ASN A 113 -11.71 -8.68 -26.18
CA ASN A 113 -12.15 -8.76 -27.57
C ASN A 113 -10.99 -8.78 -28.58
N THR A 114 -9.74 -8.80 -28.11
CA THR A 114 -8.55 -8.80 -28.99
C THR A 114 -7.48 -9.71 -28.42
N ASP A 115 -6.58 -10.17 -29.29
CA ASP A 115 -5.32 -10.81 -28.87
C ASP A 115 -4.32 -9.72 -28.47
N VAL A 116 -4.16 -9.51 -27.15
CA VAL A 116 -3.28 -8.44 -26.63
C VAL A 116 -1.81 -8.67 -26.95
N SER A 117 -1.41 -9.90 -27.28
CA SER A 117 -0.03 -10.20 -27.70
C SER A 117 0.27 -9.75 -29.12
N ALA A 118 -0.76 -9.67 -29.97
CA ALA A 118 -0.64 -9.32 -31.39
C ALA A 118 -1.14 -7.89 -31.69
N ASP A 119 -2.17 -7.39 -31.00
CA ASP A 119 -2.81 -6.09 -31.26
C ASP A 119 -1.90 -4.92 -30.84
N LYS A 120 -1.28 -4.28 -31.84
CA LYS A 120 -0.37 -3.15 -31.62
C LYS A 120 -1.08 -1.87 -31.18
N ASP A 121 -2.34 -1.70 -31.52
CA ASP A 121 -3.12 -0.53 -31.11
C ASP A 121 -3.51 -0.63 -29.65
N PHE A 122 -3.96 -1.81 -29.21
CA PHE A 122 -4.14 -2.09 -27.78
C PHE A 122 -2.85 -1.87 -27.00
N GLN A 123 -1.73 -2.45 -27.46
CA GLN A 123 -0.43 -2.32 -26.81
C GLN A 123 0.01 -0.85 -26.69
N ARG A 124 -0.23 -0.04 -27.73
CA ARG A 124 0.13 1.38 -27.72
C ARG A 124 -0.70 2.13 -26.69
N GLU A 125 -2.02 1.92 -26.68
CA GLU A 125 -2.94 2.55 -25.74
C GLU A 125 -2.65 2.15 -24.30
N PHE A 126 -2.46 0.87 -24.04
CA PHE A 126 -2.10 0.32 -22.72
C PHE A 126 -0.76 0.87 -22.22
N ASN A 127 0.28 0.87 -23.08
CA ASN A 127 1.59 1.42 -22.74
C ASN A 127 1.53 2.92 -22.43
N HIS A 128 0.71 3.68 -23.16
CA HIS A 128 0.51 5.11 -22.93
C HIS A 128 -0.18 5.34 -21.58
N PHE A 129 -1.31 4.70 -21.35
CA PHE A 129 -2.12 4.84 -20.14
C PHE A 129 -1.35 4.47 -18.88
N TYR A 130 -0.71 3.31 -18.88
CA TYR A 130 0.04 2.80 -17.72
C TYR A 130 1.51 3.23 -17.68
N ARG A 131 1.94 4.08 -18.61
CA ARG A 131 3.31 4.63 -18.74
C ARG A 131 4.39 3.53 -18.79
N ILE A 132 4.15 2.48 -19.58
CA ILE A 132 5.11 1.37 -19.75
C ILE A 132 6.26 1.81 -20.64
N ARG A 133 7.39 2.13 -20.01
CA ARG A 133 8.63 2.56 -20.69
C ARG A 133 9.66 1.43 -20.69
N ARG A 134 9.35 0.35 -21.37
CA ARG A 134 10.21 -0.82 -21.51
C ARG A 134 10.56 -1.04 -22.98
N ASN A 135 11.70 -1.75 -23.25
CA ASN A 135 12.08 -2.09 -24.61
C ASN A 135 11.11 -3.10 -25.24
N GLU A 136 11.27 -3.32 -26.54
CA GLU A 136 10.37 -4.17 -27.31
C GLU A 136 10.43 -5.65 -26.87
N GLU A 137 11.63 -6.16 -26.55
CA GLU A 137 11.80 -7.54 -26.10
C GLU A 137 11.02 -7.81 -24.79
N TRP A 138 11.16 -6.91 -23.82
CA TRP A 138 10.42 -6.98 -22.57
C TRP A 138 8.90 -6.92 -22.82
N ARG A 139 8.44 -6.01 -23.69
CA ARG A 139 7.02 -5.87 -24.03
C ARG A 139 6.46 -7.11 -24.70
N LYS A 140 7.21 -7.79 -25.56
CA LYS A 140 6.79 -9.07 -26.17
C LYS A 140 6.54 -10.14 -25.11
N LYS A 141 7.43 -10.26 -24.12
CA LYS A 141 7.27 -11.19 -23.00
C LYS A 141 6.04 -10.83 -22.17
N PHE A 142 5.90 -9.56 -21.80
CA PHE A 142 4.78 -9.05 -21.01
C PHE A 142 3.42 -9.32 -21.66
N TYR A 143 3.26 -8.98 -22.94
CA TYR A 143 1.99 -9.16 -23.62
C TYR A 143 1.66 -10.62 -23.92
N ARG A 144 2.65 -11.49 -24.06
CA ARG A 144 2.43 -12.93 -24.14
C ARG A 144 1.90 -13.47 -22.82
N ILE A 145 2.54 -13.12 -21.69
CA ILE A 145 2.03 -13.49 -20.36
C ILE A 145 0.62 -12.93 -20.14
N PHE A 146 0.36 -11.72 -20.62
CA PHE A 146 -0.95 -11.10 -20.49
C PHE A 146 -2.02 -11.90 -21.23
N GLU A 147 -1.77 -12.31 -22.49
CA GLU A 147 -2.70 -13.13 -23.26
C GLU A 147 -2.92 -14.50 -22.60
N ASP A 148 -1.85 -15.15 -22.17
CA ASP A 148 -1.91 -16.43 -21.47
C ASP A 148 -2.73 -16.32 -20.16
N THR A 149 -2.57 -15.20 -19.43
CA THR A 149 -3.31 -14.94 -18.19
C THR A 149 -4.80 -14.73 -18.42
N LYS A 150 -5.22 -14.18 -19.56
CA LYS A 150 -6.63 -14.02 -19.94
C LYS A 150 -7.38 -15.37 -20.03
N GLN A 151 -6.67 -16.45 -20.35
CA GLN A 151 -7.26 -17.77 -20.44
C GLN A 151 -7.52 -18.42 -19.07
N LYS A 152 -7.01 -17.82 -17.99
CA LYS A 152 -7.20 -18.34 -16.64
C LYS A 152 -8.54 -17.88 -16.07
N THR A 153 -9.18 -18.74 -15.30
CA THR A 153 -10.48 -18.46 -14.66
C THR A 153 -10.40 -17.32 -13.64
N ALA A 154 -9.27 -17.21 -12.94
CA ALA A 154 -9.03 -16.18 -11.94
C ALA A 154 -7.56 -15.72 -12.05
N PRO A 155 -7.29 -14.57 -12.66
CA PRO A 155 -5.95 -14.00 -12.69
C PRO A 155 -5.43 -13.73 -11.28
N ASP A 156 -4.29 -14.33 -10.92
CA ASP A 156 -3.65 -14.18 -9.62
C ASP A 156 -2.38 -13.34 -9.72
N PHE A 157 -2.21 -12.41 -8.77
CA PHE A 157 -1.06 -11.50 -8.76
C PHE A 157 0.27 -12.25 -8.54
N ALA A 158 0.27 -13.24 -7.64
CA ALA A 158 1.50 -13.97 -7.33
C ALA A 158 1.99 -14.77 -8.54
N GLU A 159 1.09 -15.48 -9.22
CA GLU A 159 1.41 -16.23 -10.43
C GLU A 159 1.94 -15.33 -11.55
N VAL A 160 1.29 -14.18 -11.79
CA VAL A 160 1.73 -13.21 -12.81
C VAL A 160 3.09 -12.61 -12.46
N LEU A 161 3.31 -12.28 -11.18
CA LEU A 161 4.59 -11.72 -10.74
C LEU A 161 5.73 -12.73 -10.86
N GLU A 162 5.50 -13.99 -10.48
CA GLU A 162 6.46 -15.09 -10.60
C GLU A 162 6.83 -15.36 -12.07
N GLU A 163 5.83 -15.39 -12.96
CA GLU A 163 6.07 -15.58 -14.39
C GLU A 163 6.84 -14.40 -14.99
N LEU A 164 6.48 -13.16 -14.67
CA LEU A 164 7.25 -11.99 -15.10
C LEU A 164 8.68 -12.04 -14.58
N TYR A 165 8.88 -12.44 -13.34
CA TYR A 165 10.21 -12.60 -12.75
C TYR A 165 11.03 -13.67 -13.48
N ALA A 166 10.44 -14.82 -13.76
CA ALA A 166 11.08 -15.91 -14.50
C ALA A 166 11.52 -15.47 -15.91
N GLN A 167 10.70 -14.65 -16.59
CA GLN A 167 10.96 -14.22 -17.97
C GLN A 167 11.90 -12.99 -18.05
N THR A 168 11.92 -12.12 -17.02
CA THR A 168 12.63 -10.83 -17.08
C THR A 168 13.79 -10.70 -16.11
N GLY A 169 13.85 -11.55 -15.07
CA GLY A 169 14.82 -11.46 -13.98
C GLY A 169 14.58 -10.28 -13.01
N ASN A 170 13.46 -9.56 -13.15
CA ASN A 170 13.14 -8.40 -12.32
C ASN A 170 11.80 -8.57 -11.60
N VAL A 171 11.71 -8.04 -10.38
CA VAL A 171 10.47 -8.03 -9.60
C VAL A 171 9.58 -6.88 -10.11
N GLU A 172 8.66 -7.20 -11.03
CA GLU A 172 7.86 -6.24 -11.80
C GLU A 172 6.45 -6.03 -11.19
N ALA A 173 6.38 -5.77 -9.87
CA ALA A 173 5.13 -5.65 -9.11
C ALA A 173 4.10 -4.71 -9.73
N SER A 174 4.53 -3.51 -10.15
CA SER A 174 3.64 -2.52 -10.74
C SER A 174 3.06 -2.98 -12.08
N PHE A 175 3.79 -3.76 -12.87
CA PHE A 175 3.28 -4.27 -14.15
C PHE A 175 2.40 -5.51 -13.95
N ALA A 176 2.76 -6.39 -13.03
CA ALA A 176 1.91 -7.52 -12.64
C ALA A 176 0.53 -7.06 -12.16
N SER A 177 0.50 -6.08 -11.25
CA SER A 177 -0.77 -5.57 -10.72
C SER A 177 -1.63 -4.87 -11.77
N LYS A 178 -1.03 -4.12 -12.69
CA LYS A 178 -1.76 -3.49 -13.81
C LYS A 178 -2.40 -4.52 -14.74
N MET A 179 -1.70 -5.60 -15.03
CA MET A 179 -2.25 -6.72 -15.80
C MET A 179 -3.43 -7.34 -15.06
N VAL A 180 -3.25 -7.71 -13.80
CA VAL A 180 -4.31 -8.34 -12.99
C VAL A 180 -5.51 -7.42 -12.82
N ALA A 181 -5.30 -6.14 -12.49
CA ALA A 181 -6.39 -5.16 -12.34
C ALA A 181 -7.14 -4.88 -13.65
N THR A 182 -6.48 -5.03 -14.81
CA THR A 182 -7.16 -4.91 -16.10
C THR A 182 -8.04 -6.13 -16.39
N LEU A 183 -7.65 -7.30 -15.94
CA LEU A 183 -8.45 -8.53 -16.08
C LEU A 183 -9.52 -8.67 -14.98
N ASN A 184 -9.27 -8.10 -13.81
CA ASN A 184 -10.20 -8.09 -12.69
C ASN A 184 -10.17 -6.72 -11.98
N PRO A 185 -11.12 -5.83 -12.29
CA PRO A 185 -11.19 -4.48 -11.70
C PRO A 185 -11.33 -4.45 -10.16
N ASN A 186 -11.66 -5.57 -9.54
CA ASN A 186 -11.74 -5.69 -8.08
C ASN A 186 -10.35 -5.96 -7.45
N LYS A 187 -9.27 -5.87 -8.22
CA LYS A 187 -7.90 -6.03 -7.71
C LYS A 187 -7.16 -4.71 -7.71
N PRO A 188 -6.42 -4.42 -6.64
CA PRO A 188 -5.69 -3.17 -6.51
C PRO A 188 -4.51 -3.07 -7.48
N ILE A 189 -4.12 -1.84 -7.79
CA ILE A 189 -2.89 -1.56 -8.51
C ILE A 189 -1.76 -1.28 -7.51
N TRP A 190 -0.62 -1.95 -7.69
CA TRP A 190 0.62 -1.63 -7.02
C TRP A 190 1.19 -0.32 -7.57
N ASP A 191 1.09 0.73 -6.78
CA ASP A 191 1.58 2.06 -7.13
C ASP A 191 2.29 2.70 -5.94
N SER A 192 3.26 3.55 -6.21
CA SER A 192 4.03 4.26 -5.17
C SER A 192 3.15 5.16 -4.31
N MET A 193 2.11 5.76 -4.88
CA MET A 193 1.15 6.59 -4.15
C MET A 193 0.31 5.73 -3.19
N VAL A 194 -0.19 4.59 -3.67
CA VAL A 194 -0.94 3.63 -2.84
C VAL A 194 -0.08 3.15 -1.68
N LEU A 195 1.15 2.72 -1.94
CA LEU A 195 2.09 2.29 -0.90
C LEU A 195 2.38 3.40 0.12
N SER A 196 2.54 4.63 -0.36
CA SER A 196 2.81 5.79 0.51
C SER A 196 1.62 6.12 1.40
N VAL A 197 0.40 6.13 0.85
CA VAL A 197 -0.84 6.42 1.59
C VAL A 197 -1.12 5.35 2.64
N LEU A 198 -0.93 4.07 2.28
CA LEU A 198 -1.14 2.94 3.18
C LEU A 198 0.04 2.71 4.14
N LEU A 199 1.12 3.48 4.02
CA LEU A 199 2.37 3.32 4.78
C LEU A 199 2.94 1.89 4.66
N MET A 200 2.72 1.25 3.51
CA MET A 200 3.17 -0.11 3.22
C MET A 200 4.48 -0.10 2.44
N LYS A 201 5.32 -1.07 2.72
CA LYS A 201 6.59 -1.26 2.01
C LYS A 201 6.96 -2.74 2.05
N PRO A 202 7.32 -3.36 0.91
CA PRO A 202 7.81 -4.73 0.92
C PRO A 202 9.13 -4.82 1.68
N GLU A 203 9.34 -5.92 2.37
CA GLU A 203 10.62 -6.22 3.00
C GLU A 203 11.72 -6.34 1.93
N THR A 204 12.92 -5.90 2.31
CA THR A 204 14.06 -5.95 1.40
C THR A 204 15.15 -6.87 1.92
N LYS A 205 15.72 -7.68 1.04
CA LYS A 205 16.93 -8.45 1.29
C LYS A 205 18.07 -7.86 0.46
N ASN A 206 19.15 -7.45 1.13
CA ASN A 206 20.28 -6.74 0.48
C ASN A 206 19.81 -5.48 -0.30
N GLY A 207 18.86 -4.73 0.26
CA GLY A 207 18.34 -3.49 -0.33
C GLY A 207 17.38 -3.69 -1.51
N LYS A 208 17.02 -4.92 -1.87
CA LYS A 208 16.09 -5.24 -2.94
C LYS A 208 14.87 -6.00 -2.43
N ALA A 209 13.69 -5.64 -2.91
CA ALA A 209 12.48 -6.41 -2.64
C ALA A 209 12.57 -7.78 -3.33
N THR A 210 12.09 -8.82 -2.64
CA THR A 210 11.99 -10.17 -3.19
C THR A 210 10.59 -10.43 -3.74
N VAL A 211 10.42 -11.43 -4.59
CA VAL A 211 9.09 -11.83 -5.09
C VAL A 211 8.16 -12.14 -3.92
N SER A 212 8.60 -12.92 -2.95
CA SER A 212 7.78 -13.29 -1.79
C SER A 212 7.38 -12.09 -0.92
N SER A 213 8.29 -11.14 -0.68
CA SER A 213 7.98 -9.94 0.11
C SER A 213 7.00 -9.00 -0.62
N VAL A 214 7.08 -8.93 -1.94
CA VAL A 214 6.14 -8.17 -2.76
C VAL A 214 4.77 -8.82 -2.76
N ILE A 215 4.69 -10.16 -2.89
CA ILE A 215 3.42 -10.90 -2.80
C ILE A 215 2.76 -10.68 -1.44
N SER A 216 3.52 -10.79 -0.35
CA SER A 216 2.99 -10.54 1.00
C SER A 216 2.43 -9.13 1.13
N CYS A 217 3.18 -8.11 0.72
CA CYS A 217 2.74 -6.73 0.76
C CYS A 217 1.51 -6.47 -0.14
N TYR A 218 1.45 -7.07 -1.32
CA TYR A 218 0.29 -6.96 -2.21
C TYR A 218 -0.97 -7.58 -1.59
N ASN A 219 -0.86 -8.72 -0.93
CA ASN A 219 -1.97 -9.35 -0.23
C ASN A 219 -2.50 -8.46 0.92
N ASP A 220 -1.64 -7.66 1.55
CA ASP A 220 -2.06 -6.69 2.55
C ASP A 220 -2.83 -5.52 1.90
N ILE A 221 -2.39 -5.04 0.73
CA ILE A 221 -3.11 -4.03 -0.06
C ILE A 221 -4.47 -4.58 -0.52
N ASP A 222 -4.51 -5.81 -1.03
CA ASP A 222 -5.74 -6.46 -1.52
C ASP A 222 -6.79 -6.65 -0.42
N ARG A 223 -6.36 -6.92 0.82
CA ARG A 223 -7.25 -6.99 1.99
C ARG A 223 -7.79 -5.64 2.42
N TRP A 224 -7.05 -4.59 2.17
CA TRP A 224 -7.48 -3.23 2.49
C TRP A 224 -8.43 -2.69 1.42
N TYR A 225 -8.20 -3.05 0.17
CA TYR A 225 -8.98 -2.61 -1.00
C TYR A 225 -10.40 -3.19 -1.00
#